data_131558143194b24f6dbbd2f4f62350e2
#
_entry.id   131558143194b24f6dbbd2f4f62350e2
#
_cell.length_a   1.000
_cell.length_b   1.000
_cell.length_c   1.000
_cell.angle_alpha   90.00
_cell.angle_beta   90.00
_cell.angle_gamma   90.00
#
_symmetry.space_group_name_H-M   'P 1'
#
loop_
_entity.id
_entity.type
_entity.pdbx_description
1 polymer ?
#
loop_
_entity_poly.entity_id
_entity_poly.type
_entity_poly.pdbx_seq_one_letter_code
_entity_poly.pdbx_strand_id
1 'polypeptide(L)'
;MAFVVSSAFAQGKGEVPDSLFDKAVEFIKRAEGWHRGQMPYIGYGHCLLPGETLTENLSKAQADSLLRSDLRKCCDAFREFENDALLLGVLSYNVGIFRLKGHGRMPKSRLIRKLEKGERDINEEYVSFRCYKGKVIPSIERRRKAEFALFYIP
;
A
#
# COMPACT_ATOMS: atom_id res chain seq x y z
N MET A 1 -26.13 -35.80 -17.37
CA MET A 1 -25.67 -34.45 -17.68
C MET A 1 -25.66 -33.68 -16.38
N ALA A 2 -24.45 -33.39 -15.84
CA ALA A 2 -24.30 -32.65 -14.61
C ALA A 2 -24.15 -31.17 -14.98
N PHE A 3 -25.07 -30.34 -14.54
CA PHE A 3 -24.97 -28.89 -14.64
C PHE A 3 -23.94 -28.39 -13.61
N VAL A 4 -22.78 -27.98 -14.09
CA VAL A 4 -21.83 -27.19 -13.26
C VAL A 4 -22.40 -25.77 -13.16
N VAL A 5 -22.99 -25.47 -12.03
CA VAL A 5 -23.37 -24.10 -11.68
C VAL A 5 -22.09 -23.38 -11.26
N SER A 6 -21.51 -22.62 -12.17
CA SER A 6 -20.46 -21.65 -11.85
C SER A 6 -21.08 -20.53 -11.02
N SER A 7 -20.90 -20.58 -9.71
CA SER A 7 -21.26 -19.46 -8.83
C SER A 7 -20.23 -18.34 -9.03
N ALA A 8 -20.54 -17.41 -9.93
CA ALA A 8 -19.88 -16.12 -9.94
C ALA A 8 -20.27 -15.39 -8.65
N PHE A 9 -19.37 -15.41 -7.66
CA PHE A 9 -19.48 -14.51 -6.53
C PHE A 9 -19.41 -13.07 -7.07
N ALA A 10 -20.49 -12.34 -6.93
CA ALA A 10 -20.50 -10.90 -7.19
C ALA A 10 -19.52 -10.26 -6.18
N GLN A 11 -18.37 -9.81 -6.69
CA GLN A 11 -17.43 -9.00 -5.89
C GLN A 11 -18.17 -7.72 -5.48
N GLY A 12 -18.27 -7.48 -4.17
CA GLY A 12 -18.88 -6.26 -3.64
C GLY A 12 -18.13 -5.02 -4.15
N LYS A 13 -18.87 -3.94 -4.41
CA LYS A 13 -18.28 -2.65 -4.79
C LYS A 13 -17.24 -2.25 -3.74
N GLY A 14 -16.00 -2.06 -4.16
CA GLY A 14 -14.88 -1.62 -3.31
C GLY A 14 -13.94 -2.72 -2.80
N GLU A 15 -14.15 -3.99 -3.19
CA GLU A 15 -13.23 -5.07 -2.81
C GLU A 15 -12.06 -5.13 -3.81
N VAL A 16 -10.83 -5.08 -3.28
CA VAL A 16 -9.60 -5.18 -4.09
C VAL A 16 -9.52 -6.57 -4.70
N PRO A 17 -9.39 -6.73 -6.04
CA PRO A 17 -9.24 -8.04 -6.66
C PRO A 17 -7.99 -8.76 -6.13
N ASP A 18 -8.11 -10.03 -5.74
CA ASP A 18 -7.01 -10.84 -5.20
C ASP A 18 -5.77 -10.82 -6.10
N SER A 19 -5.95 -10.91 -7.42
CA SER A 19 -4.84 -10.88 -8.39
C SER A 19 -4.07 -9.55 -8.38
N LEU A 20 -4.76 -8.44 -8.17
CA LEU A 20 -4.14 -7.11 -8.10
C LEU A 20 -3.45 -6.91 -6.75
N PHE A 21 -4.04 -7.43 -5.68
CA PHE A 21 -3.44 -7.45 -4.35
C PHE A 21 -2.13 -8.27 -4.34
N ASP A 22 -2.13 -9.45 -4.97
CA ASP A 22 -0.93 -10.28 -5.10
C ASP A 22 0.19 -9.56 -5.89
N LYS A 23 -0.15 -8.85 -6.96
CA LYS A 23 0.81 -8.00 -7.68
C LYS A 23 1.40 -6.91 -6.77
N ALA A 24 0.58 -6.30 -5.93
CA ALA A 24 1.04 -5.30 -4.98
C ALA A 24 1.99 -5.90 -3.94
N VAL A 25 1.69 -7.08 -3.41
CA VAL A 25 2.58 -7.80 -2.48
C VAL A 25 3.94 -8.07 -3.13
N GLU A 26 3.98 -8.61 -4.35
CA GLU A 26 5.23 -8.89 -5.06
C GLU A 26 5.99 -7.59 -5.42
N PHE A 27 5.28 -6.52 -5.74
CA PHE A 27 5.90 -5.21 -5.96
C PHE A 27 6.58 -4.69 -4.69
N ILE A 28 5.89 -4.74 -3.55
CA ILE A 28 6.43 -4.27 -2.26
C ILE A 28 7.65 -5.09 -1.86
N LYS A 29 7.61 -6.42 -1.99
CA LYS A 29 8.78 -7.28 -1.70
C LYS A 29 10.03 -6.84 -2.46
N ARG A 30 9.88 -6.53 -3.75
CA ARG A 30 10.99 -6.07 -4.59
C ARG A 30 11.45 -4.66 -4.23
N ALA A 31 10.53 -3.78 -3.88
CA ALA A 31 10.81 -2.39 -3.55
C ALA A 31 11.46 -2.21 -2.18
N GLU A 32 10.99 -2.97 -1.17
CA GLU A 32 11.51 -2.89 0.20
C GLU A 32 12.75 -3.78 0.40
N GLY A 33 12.81 -4.93 -0.28
CA GLY A 33 13.83 -5.92 -0.03
C GLY A 33 13.69 -6.59 1.35
N TRP A 34 14.74 -7.27 1.79
CA TRP A 34 14.76 -8.00 3.05
C TRP A 34 15.48 -7.19 4.14
N HIS A 35 14.75 -6.83 5.19
CA HIS A 35 15.29 -6.11 6.35
C HIS A 35 15.91 -7.07 7.36
N ARG A 36 17.22 -6.93 7.58
CA ARG A 36 17.97 -7.63 8.63
C ARG A 36 18.94 -6.65 9.28
N GLY A 37 18.98 -6.66 10.61
CA GLY A 37 19.82 -5.73 11.37
C GLY A 37 19.37 -4.26 11.29
N GLN A 38 18.14 -3.99 10.93
CA GLN A 38 17.57 -2.66 10.74
C GLN A 38 16.39 -2.41 11.70
N MET A 39 16.48 -2.92 12.92
CA MET A 39 15.42 -2.73 13.91
C MET A 39 14.96 -1.26 13.98
N PRO A 40 13.65 -0.99 14.09
CA PRO A 40 12.55 -1.92 14.35
C PRO A 40 11.92 -2.57 13.11
N TYR A 41 12.57 -2.50 11.94
CA TYR A 41 12.04 -3.05 10.70
C TYR A 41 12.55 -4.47 10.47
N ILE A 42 11.62 -5.40 10.16
CA ILE A 42 11.90 -6.82 9.91
C ILE A 42 11.17 -7.30 8.64
N GLY A 43 11.64 -8.42 8.09
CA GLY A 43 11.04 -9.03 6.89
C GLY A 43 11.01 -8.08 5.71
N TYR A 44 9.84 -7.84 5.14
CA TYR A 44 9.62 -6.90 4.03
C TYR A 44 9.18 -5.52 4.51
N GLY A 45 9.75 -5.03 5.60
CA GLY A 45 9.52 -3.67 6.10
C GLY A 45 8.44 -3.54 7.18
N HIS A 46 8.07 -4.65 7.83
CA HIS A 46 7.19 -4.57 8.99
C HIS A 46 7.89 -3.81 10.13
N CYS A 47 7.25 -2.77 10.64
CA CYS A 47 7.71 -2.03 11.80
C CYS A 47 7.16 -2.66 13.07
N LEU A 48 8.04 -3.21 13.92
CA LEU A 48 7.64 -3.82 15.19
C LEU A 48 6.92 -2.82 16.08
N LEU A 49 5.76 -3.24 16.57
CA LEU A 49 4.95 -2.48 17.51
C LEU A 49 5.29 -2.88 18.96
N PRO A 50 5.05 -1.99 19.94
CA PRO A 50 5.20 -2.35 21.35
C PRO A 50 4.35 -3.57 21.71
N GLY A 51 4.98 -4.57 22.35
CA GLY A 51 4.31 -5.82 22.73
C GLY A 51 4.37 -6.95 21.70
N GLU A 52 4.86 -6.71 20.48
CA GLU A 52 5.14 -7.77 19.52
C GLU A 52 6.41 -8.52 19.89
N THR A 53 6.35 -9.86 19.81
CA THR A 53 7.46 -10.76 20.15
C THR A 53 8.22 -11.27 18.92
N LEU A 54 7.91 -10.73 17.73
CA LEU A 54 8.56 -11.08 16.48
C LEU A 54 10.03 -10.64 16.47
N THR A 55 10.86 -11.42 15.80
CA THR A 55 12.28 -11.12 15.61
C THR A 55 12.64 -11.05 14.15
N GLU A 56 13.85 -10.57 13.84
CA GLU A 56 14.35 -10.54 12.46
C GLU A 56 14.58 -11.93 11.84
N ASN A 57 14.49 -13.00 12.64
CA ASN A 57 14.63 -14.40 12.20
C ASN A 57 13.30 -14.98 11.68
N LEU A 58 12.61 -14.22 10.83
CA LEU A 58 11.41 -14.69 10.16
C LEU A 58 11.74 -15.63 9.01
N SER A 59 10.91 -16.66 8.79
CA SER A 59 10.89 -17.36 7.51
C SER A 59 10.31 -16.45 6.43
N LYS A 60 10.61 -16.74 5.16
CA LYS A 60 9.99 -16.01 4.04
C LYS A 60 8.47 -16.10 4.03
N ALA A 61 7.92 -17.26 4.41
CA ALA A 61 6.48 -17.44 4.51
C ALA A 61 5.85 -16.60 5.64
N GLN A 62 6.51 -16.50 6.79
CA GLN A 62 6.07 -15.64 7.88
C GLN A 62 6.12 -14.16 7.48
N ALA A 63 7.20 -13.73 6.83
CA ALA A 63 7.34 -12.36 6.35
C ALA A 63 6.32 -12.01 5.25
N ASP A 64 5.99 -12.96 4.36
CA ASP A 64 4.92 -12.79 3.36
C ASP A 64 3.55 -12.59 4.03
N SER A 65 3.20 -13.44 5.00
CA SER A 65 1.95 -13.32 5.74
C SER A 65 1.85 -11.99 6.47
N LEU A 66 2.96 -11.54 7.06
CA LEU A 66 3.04 -10.28 7.80
C LEU A 66 2.86 -9.08 6.85
N LEU A 67 3.54 -9.08 5.70
CA LEU A 67 3.38 -8.06 4.67
C LEU A 67 1.93 -7.99 4.18
N ARG A 68 1.30 -9.14 3.89
CA ARG A 68 -0.10 -9.18 3.46
C ARG A 68 -1.05 -8.60 4.50
N SER A 69 -0.84 -8.94 5.77
CA SER A 69 -1.62 -8.38 6.89
C SER A 69 -1.45 -6.87 6.99
N ASP A 70 -0.23 -6.37 6.91
CA ASP A 70 0.05 -4.93 6.99
C ASP A 70 -0.50 -4.16 5.79
N LEU A 71 -0.36 -4.71 4.58
CA LEU A 71 -0.93 -4.09 3.38
C LEU A 71 -2.46 -4.05 3.44
N ARG A 72 -3.12 -5.10 3.94
CA ARG A 72 -4.58 -5.09 4.15
C ARG A 72 -5.01 -3.98 5.10
N LYS A 73 -4.30 -3.80 6.23
CA LYS A 73 -4.56 -2.69 7.16
C LYS A 73 -4.41 -1.33 6.48
N CYS A 74 -3.38 -1.18 5.63
CA CYS A 74 -3.19 0.04 4.83
C CYS A 74 -4.36 0.27 3.85
N CYS A 75 -4.79 -0.76 3.11
CA CYS A 75 -5.94 -0.66 2.20
C CYS A 75 -7.24 -0.34 2.96
N ASP A 76 -7.47 -1.00 4.09
CA ASP A 76 -8.66 -0.78 4.94
C ASP A 76 -8.75 0.65 5.46
N ALA A 77 -7.63 1.29 5.71
CA ALA A 77 -7.59 2.69 6.11
C ALA A 77 -8.12 3.65 5.03
N PHE A 78 -8.21 3.20 3.78
CA PHE A 78 -8.67 3.97 2.62
C PHE A 78 -9.87 3.32 1.91
N ARG A 79 -10.62 2.44 2.60
CA ARG A 79 -11.76 1.72 1.99
C ARG A 79 -12.84 2.64 1.42
N GLU A 80 -12.97 3.84 1.96
CA GLU A 80 -13.89 4.87 1.47
C GLU A 80 -13.58 5.34 0.04
N PHE A 81 -12.36 5.14 -0.44
CA PHE A 81 -11.94 5.48 -1.80
C PHE A 81 -12.10 4.32 -2.80
N GLU A 82 -12.75 3.23 -2.38
CA GLU A 82 -13.13 2.09 -3.24
C GLU A 82 -11.97 1.59 -4.12
N ASN A 83 -12.04 1.83 -5.42
CA ASN A 83 -11.03 1.38 -6.40
C ASN A 83 -9.63 1.94 -6.14
N ASP A 84 -9.50 3.06 -5.46
CA ASP A 84 -8.20 3.66 -5.12
C ASP A 84 -7.61 3.12 -3.81
N ALA A 85 -8.35 2.29 -3.06
CA ALA A 85 -7.90 1.78 -1.77
C ALA A 85 -6.57 1.02 -1.86
N LEU A 86 -6.35 0.23 -2.91
CA LEU A 86 -5.08 -0.47 -3.11
C LEU A 86 -3.95 0.49 -3.45
N LEU A 87 -4.16 1.43 -4.36
CA LEU A 87 -3.17 2.43 -4.74
C LEU A 87 -2.71 3.24 -3.51
N LEU A 88 -3.66 3.69 -2.69
CA LEU A 88 -3.39 4.42 -1.46
C LEU A 88 -2.76 3.52 -0.38
N GLY A 89 -3.17 2.25 -0.32
CA GLY A 89 -2.59 1.25 0.56
C GLY A 89 -1.11 1.01 0.28
N VAL A 90 -0.75 0.82 -0.99
CA VAL A 90 0.66 0.64 -1.43
C VAL A 90 1.51 1.87 -1.09
N LEU A 91 0.99 3.07 -1.35
CA LEU A 91 1.68 4.30 -1.01
C LEU A 91 1.87 4.43 0.51
N SER A 92 0.79 4.22 1.29
CA SER A 92 0.83 4.37 2.74
C SER A 92 1.68 3.31 3.44
N TYR A 93 1.84 2.13 2.86
CA TYR A 93 2.77 1.12 3.36
C TYR A 93 4.20 1.67 3.48
N ASN A 94 4.62 2.49 2.51
CA ASN A 94 5.95 3.09 2.49
C ASN A 94 6.03 4.42 3.27
N VAL A 95 5.04 5.30 3.12
CA VAL A 95 5.11 6.67 3.68
C VAL A 95 4.32 6.85 4.98
N GLY A 96 3.48 5.89 5.34
CA GLY A 96 2.60 5.95 6.50
C GLY A 96 1.22 6.55 6.20
N ILE A 97 0.19 6.02 6.86
CA ILE A 97 -1.22 6.41 6.68
C ILE A 97 -1.42 7.90 7.01
N PHE A 98 -0.80 8.39 8.07
CA PHE A 98 -0.98 9.78 8.52
C PHE A 98 -0.39 10.82 7.57
N ARG A 99 0.61 10.44 6.75
CA ARG A 99 1.13 11.33 5.70
C ARG A 99 0.09 11.62 4.62
N LEU A 100 -0.87 10.71 4.44
CA LEU A 100 -1.98 10.88 3.50
C LEU A 100 -3.20 11.49 4.18
N LYS A 101 -3.70 10.87 5.24
CA LYS A 101 -4.95 11.27 5.92
C LYS A 101 -4.81 12.49 6.82
N GLY A 102 -3.60 12.84 7.21
CA GLY A 102 -3.36 13.82 8.26
C GLY A 102 -3.53 13.22 9.66
N HIS A 103 -2.98 13.88 10.68
CA HIS A 103 -3.13 13.51 12.09
C HIS A 103 -2.69 14.68 12.98
N GLY A 104 -3.48 14.99 13.98
CA GLY A 104 -3.19 16.12 14.86
C GLY A 104 -3.05 17.43 14.07
N ARG A 105 -1.87 18.05 14.12
CA ARG A 105 -1.57 19.29 13.36
C ARG A 105 -1.16 19.03 11.90
N MET A 106 -0.91 17.79 11.52
CA MET A 106 -0.56 17.44 10.13
C MET A 106 -1.84 17.43 9.29
N PRO A 107 -1.93 18.27 8.24
CA PRO A 107 -3.11 18.31 7.38
C PRO A 107 -3.21 17.09 6.48
N LYS A 108 -4.42 16.82 5.96
CA LYS A 108 -4.62 15.89 4.84
C LYS A 108 -3.74 16.29 3.66
N SER A 109 -3.19 15.29 2.98
CA SER A 109 -2.43 15.50 1.76
C SER A 109 -3.30 16.08 0.64
N ARG A 110 -2.65 16.74 -0.33
CA ARG A 110 -3.34 17.24 -1.53
C ARG A 110 -3.98 16.10 -2.33
N LEU A 111 -3.32 14.92 -2.37
CA LEU A 111 -3.85 13.72 -3.00
C LEU A 111 -5.22 13.34 -2.44
N ILE A 112 -5.33 13.20 -1.11
CA ILE A 112 -6.61 12.83 -0.46
C ILE A 112 -7.68 13.91 -0.71
N ARG A 113 -7.33 15.19 -0.60
CA ARG A 113 -8.28 16.28 -0.84
C ARG A 113 -8.82 16.30 -2.27
N LYS A 114 -8.02 15.94 -3.28
CA LYS A 114 -8.46 15.80 -4.68
C LYS A 114 -9.42 14.61 -4.83
N LEU A 115 -9.07 13.45 -4.28
CA LEU A 115 -9.93 12.27 -4.33
C LEU A 115 -11.27 12.48 -3.63
N GLU A 116 -11.30 13.17 -2.49
CA GLU A 116 -12.55 13.54 -1.79
C GLU A 116 -13.48 14.43 -2.63
N LYS A 117 -12.91 15.18 -3.58
CA LYS A 117 -13.68 15.99 -4.55
C LYS A 117 -14.07 15.21 -5.81
N GLY A 118 -13.69 13.93 -5.92
CA GLY A 118 -13.91 13.12 -7.11
C GLY A 118 -12.96 13.43 -8.27
N GLU A 119 -11.88 14.17 -8.05
CA GLU A 119 -10.90 14.47 -9.07
C GLU A 119 -10.08 13.21 -9.41
N ARG A 120 -9.92 12.93 -10.72
CA ARG A 120 -9.17 11.73 -11.18
C ARG A 120 -7.77 12.07 -11.71
N ASP A 121 -7.46 13.34 -11.97
CA ASP A 121 -6.13 13.80 -12.34
C ASP A 121 -5.26 13.98 -11.10
N ILE A 122 -4.71 12.85 -10.60
CA ILE A 122 -3.99 12.75 -9.32
C ILE A 122 -2.55 12.28 -9.47
N ASN A 123 -2.05 12.12 -10.69
CA ASN A 123 -0.70 11.61 -10.93
C ASN A 123 0.38 12.48 -10.27
N GLU A 124 0.31 13.79 -10.43
CA GLU A 124 1.28 14.72 -9.84
C GLU A 124 1.30 14.63 -8.31
N GLU A 125 0.11 14.59 -7.70
CA GLU A 125 -0.02 14.49 -6.26
C GLU A 125 0.53 13.16 -5.72
N TYR A 126 0.28 12.06 -6.45
CA TYR A 126 0.82 10.75 -6.07
C TYR A 126 2.33 10.71 -6.18
N VAL A 127 2.88 11.16 -7.29
CA VAL A 127 4.33 11.18 -7.53
C VAL A 127 5.05 12.19 -6.63
N SER A 128 4.35 13.19 -6.09
CA SER A 128 4.95 14.16 -5.15
C SER A 128 5.52 13.53 -3.87
N PHE A 129 5.10 12.32 -3.49
CA PHE A 129 5.66 11.54 -2.39
C PHE A 129 7.05 10.94 -2.72
N ARG A 130 7.92 11.71 -3.31
CA ARG A 130 9.24 11.34 -3.84
C ARG A 130 10.42 11.97 -3.11
N CYS A 131 10.15 12.74 -2.05
CA CYS A 131 11.18 13.50 -1.36
C CYS A 131 11.62 12.83 -0.06
N TYR A 132 12.91 12.97 0.25
CA TYR A 132 13.49 12.67 1.55
C TYR A 132 14.30 13.88 2.03
N LYS A 133 14.02 14.36 3.24
CA LYS A 133 14.64 15.57 3.82
C LYS A 133 14.60 16.76 2.85
N GLY A 134 13.45 16.98 2.20
CA GLY A 134 13.22 18.08 1.28
C GLY A 134 13.86 17.95 -0.11
N LYS A 135 14.55 16.85 -0.39
CA LYS A 135 15.20 16.58 -1.69
C LYS A 135 14.46 15.47 -2.45
N VAL A 136 14.29 15.66 -3.75
CA VAL A 136 13.78 14.62 -4.65
C VAL A 136 14.77 13.48 -4.73
N ILE A 137 14.31 12.25 -4.49
CA ILE A 137 15.10 11.03 -4.60
C ILE A 137 14.69 10.28 -5.88
N PRO A 138 15.56 10.17 -6.88
CA PRO A 138 15.19 9.57 -8.18
C PRO A 138 14.67 8.14 -8.09
N SER A 139 15.18 7.32 -7.18
CA SER A 139 14.70 5.96 -6.97
C SER A 139 13.29 5.92 -6.40
N ILE A 140 12.96 6.83 -5.49
CA ILE A 140 11.62 6.97 -4.92
C ILE A 140 10.65 7.50 -5.99
N GLU A 141 11.06 8.45 -6.82
CA GLU A 141 10.25 8.94 -7.92
C GLU A 141 9.91 7.82 -8.92
N ARG A 142 10.90 7.01 -9.32
CA ARG A 142 10.65 5.84 -10.19
C ARG A 142 9.67 4.86 -9.55
N ARG A 143 9.80 4.61 -8.24
CA ARG A 143 8.87 3.78 -7.49
C ARG A 143 7.44 4.33 -7.55
N ARG A 144 7.23 5.63 -7.29
CA ARG A 144 5.90 6.27 -7.34
C ARG A 144 5.27 6.16 -8.73
N LYS A 145 6.04 6.42 -9.78
CA LYS A 145 5.57 6.27 -11.17
C LYS A 145 5.17 4.84 -11.50
N ALA A 146 5.95 3.85 -11.05
CA ALA A 146 5.63 2.43 -11.25
C ALA A 146 4.38 2.00 -10.47
N GLU A 147 4.25 2.39 -9.19
CA GLU A 147 3.06 2.13 -8.38
C GLU A 147 1.81 2.70 -9.05
N PHE A 148 1.87 3.95 -9.50
CA PHE A 148 0.74 4.61 -10.16
C PHE A 148 0.35 3.88 -11.45
N ALA A 149 1.32 3.55 -12.31
CA ALA A 149 1.07 2.83 -13.55
C ALA A 149 0.45 1.45 -13.35
N LEU A 150 0.79 0.75 -12.26
CA LEU A 150 0.33 -0.61 -11.98
C LEU A 150 -1.03 -0.65 -11.27
N PHE A 151 -1.32 0.31 -10.40
CA PHE A 151 -2.43 0.21 -9.44
C PHE A 151 -3.48 1.31 -9.58
N TYR A 152 -3.25 2.34 -10.37
CA TYR A 152 -4.27 3.35 -10.64
C TYR A 152 -5.32 2.80 -11.61
N ILE A 153 -6.58 2.97 -11.26
CA ILE A 153 -7.74 2.61 -12.09
C ILE A 153 -8.41 3.91 -12.51
N PRO A 154 -8.43 4.23 -13.81
CA PRO A 154 -9.01 5.48 -14.34
C PRO A 154 -10.50 5.66 -14.03
#